data_6c1560e347017350b570b601559c9f80
#
_entry.id   6c1560e347017350b570b601559c9f80
#
_cell.length_a   1.000
_cell.length_b   1.000
_cell.length_c   1.000
_cell.angle_alpha   90.00
_cell.angle_beta   90.00
_cell.angle_gamma   90.00
#
_symmetry.space_group_name_H-M   'P 1'
#
loop_
_entity.id
_entity.type
_entity.pdbx_description
1 polymer ?
#
loop_
_entity_poly.entity_id
_entity_poly.type
_entity_poly.pdbx_seq_one_letter_code
_entity_poly.pdbx_strand_id
1 'polypeptide(L)'
;LSICSLLFTYAFTYLILEEYVFKKIRTIYSVINQLKISKDYPVNEQHSANIIDDVEKQVIDFSMRKSAEIEELKKLEQYRRDFLGNVSHELKTPIFNTQGYIETLLDGGLDDPKINKDYLEKATKNLDRLASIVEDLLQISQYESGKLVLDIERFDIHQLTQDIFDALSYQAKSKQINLSFKSESNIPFYVEAD
;
A
#
# COMPACT_ATOMS: atom_id res chain seq x y z
N LEU A 1 -5.13 74.80 -10.11
CA LEU A 1 -4.28 73.87 -10.92
C LEU A 1 -3.60 72.79 -10.08
N SER A 2 -3.15 73.12 -8.86
CA SER A 2 -2.39 72.16 -8.01
C SER A 2 -3.21 70.98 -7.48
N ILE A 3 -4.46 71.22 -7.07
CA ILE A 3 -5.35 70.19 -6.49
C ILE A 3 -5.82 69.20 -7.55
N CYS A 4 -6.14 69.68 -8.76
CA CYS A 4 -6.55 68.80 -9.87
C CYS A 4 -5.40 67.89 -10.34
N SER A 5 -4.15 68.41 -10.32
CA SER A 5 -2.97 67.63 -10.65
C SER A 5 -2.71 66.49 -9.62
N LEU A 6 -2.89 66.77 -8.33
CA LEU A 6 -2.76 65.78 -7.26
C LEU A 6 -3.86 64.71 -7.34
N LEU A 7 -5.08 65.07 -7.62
CA LEU A 7 -6.19 64.13 -7.81
C LEU A 7 -5.95 63.21 -9.02
N PHE A 8 -5.46 63.81 -10.12
CA PHE A 8 -5.17 63.06 -11.33
C PHE A 8 -4.00 62.04 -11.13
N THR A 9 -2.92 62.45 -10.48
CA THR A 9 -1.81 61.55 -10.16
C THR A 9 -2.24 60.44 -9.20
N TYR A 10 -3.07 60.74 -8.21
CA TYR A 10 -3.61 59.74 -7.31
C TYR A 10 -4.52 58.71 -8.04
N ALA A 11 -5.43 59.18 -8.87
CA ALA A 11 -6.30 58.31 -9.66
C ALA A 11 -5.52 57.45 -10.65
N PHE A 12 -4.51 58.04 -11.29
CA PHE A 12 -3.65 57.33 -12.24
C PHE A 12 -2.79 56.24 -11.57
N THR A 13 -2.17 56.55 -10.42
CA THR A 13 -1.41 55.55 -9.65
C THR A 13 -2.30 54.45 -9.10
N TYR A 14 -3.52 54.77 -8.67
CA TYR A 14 -4.51 53.82 -8.21
C TYR A 14 -4.88 52.82 -9.33
N LEU A 15 -5.21 53.32 -10.53
CA LEU A 15 -5.56 52.48 -11.68
C LEU A 15 -4.39 51.57 -12.13
N ILE A 16 -3.18 52.11 -12.16
CA ILE A 16 -1.98 51.27 -12.51
C ILE A 16 -1.73 50.20 -11.47
N LEU A 17 -1.86 50.56 -10.18
CA LEU A 17 -1.66 49.61 -9.09
C LEU A 17 -2.68 48.46 -9.16
N GLU A 18 -3.94 48.84 -9.38
CA GLU A 18 -5.05 47.90 -9.51
C GLU A 18 -4.81 46.92 -10.68
N GLU A 19 -4.49 47.44 -11.87
CA GLU A 19 -4.23 46.63 -13.05
C GLU A 19 -2.99 45.70 -12.85
N TYR A 20 -1.95 46.23 -12.22
CA TYR A 20 -0.74 45.43 -11.93
C TYR A 20 -1.02 44.30 -10.94
N VAL A 21 -1.73 44.55 -9.87
CA VAL A 21 -2.10 43.57 -8.86
C VAL A 21 -3.00 42.50 -9.47
N PHE A 22 -4.04 42.86 -10.22
CA PHE A 22 -4.93 41.92 -10.89
C PHE A 22 -4.18 41.04 -11.90
N LYS A 23 -3.23 41.59 -12.65
CA LYS A 23 -2.42 40.82 -13.59
C LYS A 23 -1.53 39.78 -12.88
N LYS A 24 -0.93 40.15 -11.75
CA LYS A 24 -0.13 39.24 -10.92
C LYS A 24 -0.96 38.11 -10.32
N ILE A 25 -2.13 38.46 -9.78
CA ILE A 25 -3.06 37.48 -9.18
C ILE A 25 -3.57 36.51 -10.25
N ARG A 26 -3.93 37.00 -11.45
CA ARG A 26 -4.35 36.15 -12.57
C ARG A 26 -3.25 35.15 -12.98
N THR A 27 -1.99 35.55 -12.94
CA THR A 27 -0.86 34.64 -13.24
C THR A 27 -0.72 33.55 -12.19
N ILE A 28 -0.85 33.89 -10.90
CA ILE A 28 -0.81 32.89 -9.80
C ILE A 28 -1.98 31.91 -9.94
N TYR A 29 -3.18 32.44 -10.22
CA TYR A 29 -4.37 31.64 -10.45
C TYR A 29 -4.23 30.66 -11.63
N SER A 30 -3.64 31.11 -12.75
CA SER A 30 -3.41 30.25 -13.91
C SER A 30 -2.40 29.12 -13.62
N VAL A 31 -1.35 29.39 -12.83
CA VAL A 31 -0.38 28.39 -12.39
C VAL A 31 -1.04 27.35 -11.48
N ILE A 32 -1.83 27.79 -10.52
CA ILE A 32 -2.57 26.88 -9.61
C ILE A 32 -3.56 26.03 -10.40
N ASN A 33 -4.25 26.58 -11.39
CA ASN A 33 -5.16 25.83 -12.26
C ASN A 33 -4.43 24.86 -13.21
N GLN A 34 -3.25 25.20 -13.68
CA GLN A 34 -2.40 24.27 -14.47
C GLN A 34 -1.89 23.10 -13.61
N LEU A 35 -1.60 23.34 -12.34
CA LEU A 35 -1.21 22.29 -11.38
C LEU A 35 -2.42 21.45 -10.93
N LYS A 36 -3.64 21.90 -11.14
CA LYS A 36 -4.88 21.13 -11.04
C LYS A 36 -5.05 20.24 -12.27
N ILE A 37 -4.27 19.18 -12.41
CA ILE A 37 -4.54 18.07 -13.32
C ILE A 37 -5.69 17.24 -12.73
N SER A 38 -6.85 17.85 -12.58
CA SER A 38 -8.09 17.13 -12.28
C SER A 38 -9.28 17.93 -12.80
N LYS A 39 -9.90 17.33 -13.79
CA LYS A 39 -11.11 17.74 -14.50
C LYS A 39 -12.28 17.89 -13.56
N ASP A 40 -12.62 18.97 -13.00
CA ASP A 40 -14.01 19.21 -12.54
C ASP A 40 -14.15 20.47 -11.69
N TYR A 41 -14.00 21.64 -12.34
CA TYR A 41 -14.78 22.81 -11.88
C TYR A 41 -14.88 23.83 -13.02
N PRO A 42 -16.10 24.16 -13.47
CA PRO A 42 -16.32 25.24 -14.42
C PRO A 42 -15.95 26.57 -13.78
N VAL A 43 -15.07 27.31 -14.44
CA VAL A 43 -14.75 28.71 -14.07
C VAL A 43 -15.98 29.53 -14.29
N ASN A 44 -16.63 29.97 -13.22
CA ASN A 44 -17.71 30.93 -13.29
C ASN A 44 -17.09 32.34 -13.36
N GLU A 45 -17.10 32.96 -14.53
CA GLU A 45 -16.47 34.26 -14.82
C GLU A 45 -17.20 35.49 -14.22
N GLN A 46 -18.18 35.28 -13.39
CA GLN A 46 -19.03 36.38 -12.88
C GLN A 46 -18.84 36.57 -11.38
N HIS A 47 -17.80 37.27 -10.93
CA HIS A 47 -17.87 38.12 -9.73
C HIS A 47 -16.52 38.77 -9.46
N SER A 48 -16.38 40.03 -9.90
CA SER A 48 -15.14 40.84 -9.78
C SER A 48 -14.81 41.31 -8.35
N ALA A 49 -15.65 41.09 -7.37
CA ALA A 49 -15.46 41.68 -6.03
C ALA A 49 -14.74 40.69 -5.03
N ASN A 50 -14.70 39.40 -5.29
CA ASN A 50 -14.17 38.38 -4.35
C ASN A 50 -13.05 37.52 -4.92
N ILE A 51 -12.33 37.96 -5.97
CA ILE A 51 -11.30 37.19 -6.62
C ILE A 51 -10.15 36.86 -5.65
N ILE A 52 -9.81 37.75 -4.75
CA ILE A 52 -8.71 37.57 -3.78
C ILE A 52 -9.09 36.50 -2.76
N ASP A 53 -10.29 36.56 -2.21
CA ASP A 53 -10.80 35.58 -1.22
C ASP A 53 -10.91 34.19 -1.85
N ASP A 54 -11.36 34.12 -3.12
CA ASP A 54 -11.41 32.84 -3.86
C ASP A 54 -10.00 32.25 -4.12
N VAL A 55 -9.03 33.09 -4.46
CA VAL A 55 -7.63 32.66 -4.64
C VAL A 55 -7.05 32.19 -3.31
N GLU A 56 -7.26 32.93 -2.23
CA GLU A 56 -6.79 32.55 -0.89
C GLU A 56 -7.34 31.17 -0.50
N LYS A 57 -8.65 30.97 -0.63
CA LYS A 57 -9.30 29.70 -0.35
C LYS A 57 -8.74 28.55 -1.20
N GLN A 58 -8.54 28.78 -2.49
CA GLN A 58 -7.97 27.76 -3.38
C GLN A 58 -6.52 27.43 -3.05
N VAL A 59 -5.70 28.40 -2.64
CA VAL A 59 -4.31 28.18 -2.19
C VAL A 59 -4.30 27.35 -0.93
N ILE A 60 -5.17 27.66 0.04
CA ILE A 60 -5.30 26.90 1.28
C ILE A 60 -5.73 25.46 0.98
N ASP A 61 -6.77 25.26 0.17
CA ASP A 61 -7.25 23.93 -0.22
C ASP A 61 -6.18 23.14 -0.96
N PHE A 62 -5.44 23.77 -1.87
CA PHE A 62 -4.32 23.14 -2.58
C PHE A 62 -3.21 22.72 -1.62
N SER A 63 -2.83 23.62 -0.70
CA SER A 63 -1.82 23.34 0.31
C SER A 63 -2.21 22.17 1.21
N MET A 64 -3.46 22.12 1.67
CA MET A 64 -4.00 21.04 2.48
C MET A 64 -3.97 19.69 1.74
N ARG A 65 -4.43 19.68 0.48
CA ARG A 65 -4.40 18.47 -0.36
C ARG A 65 -2.97 17.96 -0.61
N LYS A 66 -2.05 18.88 -0.93
CA LYS A 66 -0.65 18.53 -1.15
C LYS A 66 0.03 18.04 0.12
N SER A 67 -0.30 18.62 1.26
CA SER A 67 0.20 18.14 2.55
C SER A 67 -0.33 16.73 2.86
N ALA A 68 -1.60 16.44 2.59
CA ALA A 68 -2.19 15.12 2.76
C ALA A 68 -1.55 14.09 1.82
N GLU A 69 -1.36 14.44 0.53
CA GLU A 69 -0.68 13.58 -0.46
C GLU A 69 0.76 13.26 -0.06
N ILE A 70 1.51 14.28 0.41
CA ILE A 70 2.87 14.08 0.90
C ILE A 70 2.91 13.16 2.12
N GLU A 71 1.95 13.31 3.03
CA GLU A 71 1.85 12.45 4.22
C GLU A 71 1.50 11.00 3.85
N GLU A 72 0.61 10.81 2.88
CA GLU A 72 0.28 9.48 2.33
C GLU A 72 1.49 8.83 1.66
N LEU A 73 2.22 9.59 0.82
CA LEU A 73 3.45 9.11 0.19
C LEU A 73 4.52 8.73 1.21
N LYS A 74 4.68 9.51 2.29
CA LYS A 74 5.60 9.16 3.37
C LYS A 74 5.21 7.88 4.09
N LYS A 75 3.92 7.67 4.35
CA LYS A 75 3.42 6.43 4.95
C LYS A 75 3.67 5.23 4.05
N LEU A 76 3.43 5.37 2.75
CA LEU A 76 3.69 4.33 1.77
C LEU A 76 5.20 4.01 1.68
N GLU A 77 6.06 5.03 1.68
CA GLU A 77 7.51 4.85 1.70
C GLU A 77 7.99 4.14 2.97
N GLN A 78 7.44 4.51 4.13
CA GLN A 78 7.75 3.86 5.40
C GLN A 78 7.29 2.39 5.38
N TYR A 79 6.06 2.13 4.95
CA TYR A 79 5.54 0.78 4.79
C TYR A 79 6.45 -0.09 3.90
N ARG A 80 6.87 0.46 2.74
CA ARG A 80 7.77 -0.25 1.83
C ARG A 80 9.12 -0.56 2.48
N ARG A 81 9.66 0.37 3.27
CA ARG A 81 10.93 0.21 3.99
C ARG A 81 10.83 -0.88 5.05
N ASP A 82 9.76 -0.85 5.85
CA ASP A 82 9.49 -1.83 6.89
C ASP A 82 9.23 -3.22 6.28
N PHE A 83 8.48 -3.29 5.18
CA PHE A 83 8.25 -4.51 4.44
C PHE A 83 9.56 -5.16 3.98
N LEU A 84 10.44 -4.41 3.31
CA LEU A 84 11.74 -4.91 2.86
C LEU A 84 12.62 -5.34 4.03
N GLY A 85 12.57 -4.62 5.14
CA GLY A 85 13.26 -4.99 6.38
C GLY A 85 12.78 -6.33 6.93
N ASN A 86 11.47 -6.51 7.04
CA ASN A 86 10.85 -7.75 7.53
C ASN A 86 11.16 -8.94 6.62
N VAL A 87 11.00 -8.77 5.29
CA VAL A 87 11.35 -9.79 4.31
C VAL A 87 12.81 -10.21 4.45
N SER A 88 13.72 -9.25 4.58
CA SER A 88 15.15 -9.53 4.74
C SER A 88 15.42 -10.34 6.01
N HIS A 89 14.74 -10.05 7.11
CA HIS A 89 14.86 -10.80 8.36
C HIS A 89 14.28 -12.21 8.23
N GLU A 90 13.11 -12.37 7.63
CA GLU A 90 12.46 -13.66 7.44
C GLU A 90 13.25 -14.61 6.50
N LEU A 91 13.92 -14.06 5.49
CA LEU A 91 14.81 -14.81 4.61
C LEU A 91 16.14 -15.17 5.29
N LYS A 92 16.71 -14.26 6.07
CA LYS A 92 18.03 -14.42 6.68
C LYS A 92 18.08 -15.59 7.66
N THR A 93 17.05 -15.76 8.47
CA THR A 93 16.98 -16.81 9.50
C THR A 93 17.07 -18.21 8.92
N PRO A 94 16.24 -18.66 7.96
CA PRO A 94 16.34 -20.00 7.39
C PRO A 94 17.64 -20.19 6.61
N ILE A 95 18.18 -19.15 5.95
CA ILE A 95 19.46 -19.22 5.23
C ILE A 95 20.60 -19.56 6.20
N PHE A 96 20.76 -18.77 7.29
CA PHE A 96 21.83 -19.00 8.25
C PHE A 96 21.68 -20.31 9.00
N ASN A 97 20.45 -20.71 9.33
CA ASN A 97 20.22 -22.01 9.95
C ASN A 97 20.64 -23.17 9.02
N THR A 98 20.25 -23.10 7.75
CA THR A 98 20.63 -24.11 6.74
C THR A 98 22.13 -24.16 6.58
N GLN A 99 22.77 -22.99 6.46
CA GLN A 99 24.23 -22.90 6.36
C GLN A 99 24.90 -23.52 7.58
N GLY A 100 24.48 -23.21 8.79
CA GLY A 100 25.04 -23.76 10.02
C GLY A 100 24.90 -25.28 10.13
N TYR A 101 23.75 -25.86 9.70
CA TYR A 101 23.58 -27.31 9.67
C TYR A 101 24.51 -27.94 8.66
N ILE A 102 24.65 -27.37 7.46
CA ILE A 102 25.57 -27.91 6.41
C ILE A 102 27.02 -27.76 6.86
N GLU A 103 27.45 -26.65 7.43
CA GLU A 103 28.82 -26.47 7.94
C GLU A 103 29.15 -27.50 9.03
N THR A 104 28.23 -27.73 9.98
CA THR A 104 28.43 -28.75 11.02
C THR A 104 28.56 -30.16 10.43
N LEU A 105 27.77 -30.45 9.38
CA LEU A 105 27.89 -31.76 8.71
C LEU A 105 29.25 -31.91 8.00
N LEU A 106 29.74 -30.85 7.35
CA LEU A 106 31.05 -30.85 6.69
C LEU A 106 32.22 -30.96 7.67
N ASP A 107 32.08 -30.39 8.88
CA ASP A 107 33.09 -30.44 9.95
C ASP A 107 33.12 -31.76 10.71
N GLY A 108 32.60 -32.85 10.11
CA GLY A 108 32.65 -34.20 10.65
C GLY A 108 31.29 -34.71 11.15
N GLY A 109 30.27 -33.89 11.22
CA GLY A 109 28.91 -34.31 11.60
C GLY A 109 28.26 -35.28 10.63
N LEU A 110 28.77 -35.37 9.41
CA LEU A 110 28.28 -36.32 8.40
C LEU A 110 28.54 -37.78 8.82
N ASP A 111 29.66 -38.03 9.51
CA ASP A 111 30.07 -39.37 9.98
C ASP A 111 29.41 -39.72 11.33
N ASP A 112 28.70 -38.79 11.99
CA ASP A 112 27.98 -39.08 13.24
C ASP A 112 26.53 -39.51 12.95
N PRO A 113 26.17 -40.79 13.17
CA PRO A 113 24.80 -41.27 12.91
C PRO A 113 23.71 -40.60 13.77
N LYS A 114 24.09 -39.93 14.86
CA LYS A 114 23.13 -39.28 15.76
C LYS A 114 22.61 -37.94 15.23
N ILE A 115 23.44 -37.25 14.43
CA ILE A 115 23.13 -35.90 13.99
C ILE A 115 23.00 -35.75 12.47
N ASN A 116 23.64 -36.62 11.69
CA ASN A 116 23.70 -36.45 10.24
C ASN A 116 22.32 -36.38 9.60
N LYS A 117 21.43 -37.31 9.89
CA LYS A 117 20.06 -37.30 9.36
C LYS A 117 19.20 -36.15 9.92
N ASP A 118 19.30 -35.88 11.21
CA ASP A 118 18.56 -34.82 11.88
C ASP A 118 18.93 -33.45 11.30
N TYR A 119 20.21 -33.19 11.04
CA TYR A 119 20.67 -31.93 10.49
C TYR A 119 20.29 -31.76 9.01
N LEU A 120 20.32 -32.83 8.22
CA LEU A 120 19.80 -32.81 6.85
C LEU A 120 18.30 -32.50 6.83
N GLU A 121 17.52 -33.16 7.70
CA GLU A 121 16.07 -32.91 7.82
C GLU A 121 15.77 -31.46 8.26
N LYS A 122 16.55 -30.89 9.19
CA LYS A 122 16.44 -29.51 9.62
C LYS A 122 16.81 -28.52 8.51
N ALA A 123 17.87 -28.81 7.75
CA ALA A 123 18.25 -28.00 6.60
C ALA A 123 17.15 -28.01 5.54
N THR A 124 16.60 -29.19 5.22
CA THR A 124 15.47 -29.31 4.27
C THR A 124 14.25 -28.51 4.71
N LYS A 125 13.85 -28.61 5.99
CA LYS A 125 12.72 -27.82 6.52
C LYS A 125 12.93 -26.32 6.42
N ASN A 126 14.17 -25.82 6.59
CA ASN A 126 14.46 -24.40 6.41
C ASN A 126 14.41 -23.98 4.94
N LEU A 127 14.80 -24.86 4.01
CA LEU A 127 14.66 -24.63 2.56
C LEU A 127 13.19 -24.59 2.14
N ASP A 128 12.37 -25.54 2.65
CA ASP A 128 10.93 -25.54 2.39
C ASP A 128 10.27 -24.23 2.88
N ARG A 129 10.66 -23.77 4.09
CA ARG A 129 10.20 -22.49 4.61
C ARG A 129 10.62 -21.31 3.70
N LEU A 130 11.85 -21.34 3.20
CA LEU A 130 12.36 -20.29 2.30
C LEU A 130 11.57 -20.28 0.97
N ALA A 131 11.24 -21.44 0.42
CA ALA A 131 10.41 -21.57 -0.76
C ALA A 131 9.02 -20.95 -0.52
N SER A 132 8.38 -21.25 0.61
CA SER A 132 7.08 -20.67 0.98
C SER A 132 7.14 -19.15 1.07
N ILE A 133 8.17 -18.56 1.69
CA ILE A 133 8.34 -17.09 1.77
C ILE A 133 8.45 -16.48 0.37
N VAL A 134 9.17 -17.12 -0.54
CA VAL A 134 9.30 -16.64 -1.93
C VAL A 134 7.96 -16.72 -2.66
N GLU A 135 7.18 -17.78 -2.47
CA GLU A 135 5.84 -17.93 -3.03
C GLU A 135 4.90 -16.82 -2.52
N ASP A 136 4.90 -16.56 -1.21
CA ASP A 136 4.11 -15.46 -0.60
C ASP A 136 4.49 -14.10 -1.20
N LEU A 137 5.80 -13.84 -1.41
CA LEU A 137 6.27 -12.60 -2.03
C LEU A 137 5.84 -12.45 -3.49
N LEU A 138 5.84 -13.55 -4.24
CA LEU A 138 5.35 -13.55 -5.63
C LEU A 138 3.86 -13.24 -5.68
N GLN A 139 3.06 -13.81 -4.78
CA GLN A 139 1.64 -13.51 -4.67
C GLN A 139 1.41 -12.03 -4.34
N ILE A 140 2.10 -11.48 -3.32
CA ILE A 140 2.02 -10.06 -2.98
C ILE A 140 2.35 -9.18 -4.18
N SER A 141 3.42 -9.51 -4.92
CA SER A 141 3.83 -8.77 -6.12
C SER A 141 2.76 -8.81 -7.24
N GLN A 142 2.07 -9.95 -7.39
CA GLN A 142 0.96 -10.08 -8.35
C GLN A 142 -0.24 -9.21 -7.93
N TYR A 143 -0.59 -9.19 -6.63
CA TYR A 143 -1.64 -8.32 -6.09
C TYR A 143 -1.31 -6.83 -6.31
N GLU A 144 -0.10 -6.40 -5.95
CA GLU A 144 0.32 -5.00 -6.10
C GLU A 144 0.36 -4.54 -7.56
N SER A 145 0.70 -5.43 -8.48
CA SER A 145 0.76 -5.11 -9.92
C SER A 145 -0.61 -5.05 -10.59
N GLY A 146 -1.69 -5.41 -9.88
CA GLY A 146 -3.04 -5.52 -10.45
C GLY A 146 -3.18 -6.60 -11.53
N LYS A 147 -2.22 -7.50 -11.63
CA LYS A 147 -2.21 -8.60 -12.62
C LYS A 147 -2.91 -9.86 -12.12
N LEU A 148 -3.36 -9.85 -10.87
CA LEU A 148 -4.09 -10.98 -10.34
C LEU A 148 -5.43 -11.07 -11.08
N VAL A 149 -5.60 -12.14 -11.83
CA VAL A 149 -6.88 -12.53 -12.41
C VAL A 149 -7.48 -13.55 -11.45
N LEU A 150 -8.56 -13.16 -10.77
CA LEU A 150 -9.29 -14.08 -9.90
C LEU A 150 -9.99 -15.13 -10.75
N ASP A 151 -9.84 -16.40 -10.38
CA ASP A 151 -10.57 -17.53 -10.98
C ASP A 151 -11.78 -17.83 -10.11
N ILE A 152 -12.85 -17.05 -10.32
CA ILE A 152 -14.07 -17.13 -9.52
C ILE A 152 -14.82 -18.40 -9.89
N GLU A 153 -14.83 -19.37 -8.98
CA GLU A 153 -15.60 -20.61 -9.11
C GLU A 153 -16.74 -20.68 -8.08
N ARG A 154 -17.80 -21.41 -8.46
CA ARG A 154 -18.92 -21.69 -7.56
C ARG A 154 -18.73 -23.05 -6.90
N PHE A 155 -18.57 -23.05 -5.57
CA PHE A 155 -18.40 -24.27 -4.80
C PHE A 155 -19.23 -24.28 -3.50
N ASP A 156 -19.40 -25.46 -2.92
CA ASP A 156 -20.07 -25.64 -1.62
C ASP A 156 -19.05 -25.45 -0.50
N ILE A 157 -19.16 -24.35 0.24
CA ILE A 157 -18.25 -24.02 1.36
C ILE A 157 -18.38 -25.03 2.52
N HIS A 158 -19.54 -25.65 2.66
CA HIS A 158 -19.74 -26.70 3.67
C HIS A 158 -18.90 -27.95 3.35
N GLN A 159 -18.95 -28.39 2.08
CA GLN A 159 -18.15 -29.51 1.60
C GLN A 159 -16.66 -29.21 1.70
N LEU A 160 -16.21 -28.05 1.24
CA LEU A 160 -14.81 -27.63 1.36
C LEU A 160 -14.32 -27.62 2.81
N THR A 161 -15.15 -27.13 3.73
CA THR A 161 -14.81 -27.12 5.17
C THR A 161 -14.67 -28.55 5.69
N GLN A 162 -15.56 -29.45 5.31
CA GLN A 162 -15.48 -30.86 5.72
C GLN A 162 -14.21 -31.53 5.20
N ASP A 163 -13.86 -31.30 3.93
CA ASP A 163 -12.64 -31.86 3.32
C ASP A 163 -11.38 -31.39 4.04
N ILE A 164 -11.32 -30.11 4.44
CA ILE A 164 -10.21 -29.54 5.24
C ILE A 164 -10.16 -30.18 6.63
N PHE A 165 -11.30 -30.36 7.29
CA PHE A 165 -11.36 -31.04 8.59
C PHE A 165 -10.83 -32.45 8.50
N ASP A 166 -11.21 -33.21 7.49
CA ASP A 166 -10.76 -34.59 7.26
C ASP A 166 -9.25 -34.63 7.00
N ALA A 167 -8.73 -33.73 6.19
CA ALA A 167 -7.30 -33.61 5.90
C ALA A 167 -6.47 -33.28 7.16
N LEU A 168 -6.97 -32.40 8.04
CA LEU A 168 -6.28 -31.98 9.26
C LEU A 168 -6.48 -32.96 10.44
N SER A 169 -7.42 -33.90 10.35
CA SER A 169 -7.80 -34.80 11.45
C SER A 169 -6.62 -35.63 11.98
N TYR A 170 -5.74 -36.09 11.10
CA TYR A 170 -4.54 -36.85 11.47
C TYR A 170 -3.54 -36.01 12.25
N GLN A 171 -3.28 -34.78 11.81
CA GLN A 171 -2.37 -33.84 12.48
C GLN A 171 -2.93 -33.42 13.85
N ALA A 172 -4.24 -33.15 13.94
CA ALA A 172 -4.89 -32.82 15.17
C ALA A 172 -4.78 -33.95 16.22
N LYS A 173 -5.04 -35.19 15.80
CA LYS A 173 -4.88 -36.36 16.67
C LYS A 173 -3.43 -36.53 17.16
N SER A 174 -2.44 -36.33 16.30
CA SER A 174 -1.03 -36.45 16.68
C SER A 174 -0.61 -35.39 17.72
N LYS A 175 -1.27 -34.24 17.73
CA LYS A 175 -1.06 -33.13 18.67
C LYS A 175 -2.05 -33.10 19.83
N GLN A 176 -2.91 -34.12 19.96
CA GLN A 176 -3.97 -34.21 20.98
C GLN A 176 -4.95 -33.01 20.96
N ILE A 177 -5.22 -32.48 19.76
CA ILE A 177 -6.17 -31.38 19.56
C ILE A 177 -7.52 -31.98 19.12
N ASN A 178 -8.59 -31.61 19.80
CA ASN A 178 -9.94 -31.98 19.39
C ASN A 178 -10.47 -30.99 18.35
N LEU A 179 -10.73 -31.48 17.14
CA LEU A 179 -11.44 -30.73 16.11
C LEU A 179 -12.92 -31.01 16.21
N SER A 180 -13.75 -29.98 16.17
CA SER A 180 -15.19 -30.12 16.07
C SER A 180 -15.76 -29.12 15.06
N PHE A 181 -16.54 -29.63 14.13
CA PHE A 181 -17.30 -28.83 13.18
C PHE A 181 -18.79 -28.95 13.51
N LYS A 182 -19.44 -27.82 13.74
CA LYS A 182 -20.90 -27.77 13.97
C LYS A 182 -21.53 -27.03 12.82
N SER A 183 -22.36 -27.75 12.07
CA SER A 183 -23.24 -27.16 11.07
C SER A 183 -24.70 -27.30 11.55
N GLU A 184 -25.46 -26.23 11.48
CA GLU A 184 -26.88 -26.24 11.88
C GLU A 184 -27.79 -26.86 10.82
N SER A 185 -27.27 -27.01 9.57
CA SER A 185 -28.02 -27.62 8.48
C SER A 185 -27.10 -28.39 7.54
N ASN A 186 -27.58 -29.51 7.00
CA ASN A 186 -26.94 -30.26 5.91
C ASN A 186 -27.27 -29.70 4.53
N ILE A 187 -27.73 -28.45 4.43
CA ILE A 187 -28.05 -27.81 3.17
C ILE A 187 -26.76 -27.26 2.54
N PRO A 188 -26.48 -27.59 1.26
CA PRO A 188 -25.32 -27.03 0.56
C PRO A 188 -25.35 -25.50 0.56
N PHE A 189 -24.24 -24.88 0.91
CA PHE A 189 -24.12 -23.43 0.91
C PHE A 189 -23.09 -23.01 -0.17
N TYR A 190 -23.61 -22.61 -1.32
CA TYR A 190 -22.78 -22.24 -2.46
C TYR A 190 -22.29 -20.81 -2.36
N VAL A 191 -20.99 -20.63 -2.57
CA VAL A 191 -20.31 -19.34 -2.65
C VAL A 191 -19.59 -19.24 -3.99
N GLU A 192 -19.36 -18.00 -4.45
CA GLU A 192 -18.53 -17.69 -5.61
C GLU A 192 -17.27 -17.00 -5.10
N ALA A 193 -16.13 -17.67 -5.22
CA ALA A 193 -14.84 -17.17 -4.76
C ALA A 193 -13.71 -17.86 -5.54
N ASP A 194 -12.49 -17.32 -5.38
CA ASP A 194 -11.24 -17.89 -5.84
C ASP A 194 -10.51 -18.52 -4.65
#